data_0950e83e9a15876b49ab6acac3af579b
#
_entry.id   0950e83e9a15876b49ab6acac3af579b
#
_cell.length_a   1.000
_cell.length_b   1.000
_cell.length_c   1.000
_cell.angle_alpha   90.00
_cell.angle_beta   90.00
_cell.angle_gamma   90.00
#
_symmetry.space_group_name_H-M   'P 1'
#
loop_
_entity.id
_entity.type
_entity.pdbx_description
1 polymer ?
#
loop_
_entity_poly.entity_id
_entity_poly.type
_entity_poly.pdbx_seq_one_letter_code
_entity_poly.pdbx_strand_id
1 'polypeptide(L)'
;MAAVVTDQFRILNAENFVASVADNANSYYAFLGLSNPTSPAVGFGRSTTWNTNTPNPADNFSYNSHYRDTSLFGKKLTSSNVRRVIKKRTWTQDVRYDMYRHDYGDGAQNVQASVSKALRLYDADYYVINKDFRVYICIENGSTGSIDPQKSLNEPIHTGVGIPNAGSDGYRWKYLFTISPS
;
A
#
# COMPACT_ATOMS: atom_id res chain seq x y z
N MET A 1 21.43 -16.52 -10.13
CA MET A 1 20.03 -16.75 -9.71
C MET A 1 19.57 -15.46 -9.03
N ALA A 2 18.50 -14.85 -9.52
CA ALA A 2 17.87 -13.72 -8.81
C ALA A 2 17.17 -14.27 -7.56
N ALA A 3 17.38 -13.62 -6.41
CA ALA A 3 16.69 -13.98 -5.19
C ALA A 3 15.19 -13.69 -5.35
N VAL A 4 14.34 -14.70 -5.17
CA VAL A 4 12.90 -14.53 -5.21
C VAL A 4 12.41 -14.10 -3.83
N VAL A 5 12.11 -12.82 -3.68
CA VAL A 5 11.47 -12.30 -2.47
C VAL A 5 9.96 -12.31 -2.71
N THR A 6 9.27 -13.27 -2.10
CA THR A 6 7.81 -13.39 -2.21
C THR A 6 7.10 -12.36 -1.32
N ASP A 7 5.83 -12.06 -1.62
CA ASP A 7 5.02 -11.18 -0.78
C ASP A 7 4.78 -11.79 0.61
N GLN A 8 4.67 -13.10 0.72
CA GLN A 8 4.58 -13.81 2.00
C GLN A 8 5.81 -13.58 2.87
N PHE A 9 7.00 -13.61 2.28
CA PHE A 9 8.23 -13.32 2.99
C PHE A 9 8.28 -11.87 3.48
N ARG A 10 7.83 -10.92 2.65
CA ARG A 10 7.75 -9.49 3.04
C ARG A 10 6.77 -9.26 4.18
N ILE A 11 5.60 -9.91 4.14
CA ILE A 11 4.58 -9.84 5.20
C ILE A 11 5.15 -10.42 6.50
N LEU A 12 5.77 -11.60 6.44
CA LEU A 12 6.37 -12.25 7.59
C LEU A 12 7.48 -11.37 8.21
N ASN A 13 8.34 -10.77 7.40
CA ASN A 13 9.38 -9.85 7.90
C ASN A 13 8.79 -8.63 8.59
N ALA A 14 7.74 -8.03 8.02
CA ALA A 14 7.05 -6.91 8.65
C ALA A 14 6.41 -7.30 9.98
N GLU A 15 5.82 -8.49 10.06
CA GLU A 15 5.23 -9.04 11.30
C GLU A 15 6.29 -9.28 12.36
N ASN A 16 7.39 -9.92 11.99
CA ASN A 16 8.51 -10.18 12.89
C ASN A 16 9.12 -8.88 13.42
N PHE A 17 9.26 -7.85 12.57
CA PHE A 17 9.75 -6.55 13.00
C PHE A 17 8.81 -5.89 14.03
N VAL A 18 7.51 -5.88 13.76
CA VAL A 18 6.52 -5.32 14.70
C VAL A 18 6.54 -6.08 16.03
N ALA A 19 6.61 -7.40 15.99
CA ALA A 19 6.71 -8.24 17.19
C ALA A 19 8.00 -7.95 17.96
N SER A 20 9.12 -7.81 17.26
CA SER A 20 10.43 -7.52 17.88
C SER A 20 10.48 -6.14 18.55
N VAL A 21 9.82 -5.13 17.98
CA VAL A 21 9.69 -3.79 18.62
C VAL A 21 8.81 -3.84 19.87
N ALA A 22 7.84 -4.74 19.90
CA ALA A 22 6.97 -4.94 21.05
C ALA A 22 7.64 -5.73 22.21
N ASP A 23 8.70 -6.46 21.91
CA ASP A 23 9.45 -7.24 22.91
C ASP A 23 10.33 -6.31 23.77
N ASN A 24 10.16 -6.37 25.09
CA ASN A 24 10.91 -5.56 26.04
C ASN A 24 12.40 -5.89 26.10
N ALA A 25 12.81 -7.06 25.62
CA ALA A 25 14.22 -7.46 25.56
C ALA A 25 14.98 -6.69 24.45
N ASN A 26 14.28 -6.13 23.48
CA ASN A 26 14.84 -5.40 22.35
C ASN A 26 14.75 -3.88 22.53
N SER A 27 15.72 -3.17 21.99
CA SER A 27 15.71 -1.70 21.98
C SER A 27 15.99 -1.19 20.57
N TYR A 28 14.99 -0.57 19.98
CA TYR A 28 15.06 0.04 18.67
C TYR A 28 14.98 1.56 18.78
N TYR A 29 15.75 2.25 17.96
CA TYR A 29 15.77 3.71 17.89
C TYR A 29 15.57 4.15 16.44
N ALA A 30 14.69 5.12 16.23
CA ALA A 30 14.56 5.81 14.96
C ALA A 30 15.34 7.12 15.02
N PHE A 31 16.13 7.39 13.99
CA PHE A 31 16.83 8.65 13.81
C PHE A 31 16.31 9.33 12.54
N LEU A 32 16.06 10.62 12.62
CA LEU A 32 15.74 11.46 11.49
C LEU A 32 16.96 12.27 11.12
N GLY A 33 17.41 12.12 9.91
CA GLY A 33 18.51 12.88 9.32
C GLY A 33 18.09 13.47 7.99
N LEU A 34 19.02 14.18 7.36
CA LEU A 34 18.80 14.70 6.02
C LEU A 34 18.98 13.57 5.00
N SER A 35 18.21 13.57 3.91
CA SER A 35 18.36 12.58 2.86
C SER A 35 19.67 12.77 2.09
N ASN A 36 20.10 11.74 1.35
CA ASN A 36 21.34 11.78 0.60
C ASN A 36 21.37 12.95 -0.38
N PRO A 37 22.52 13.58 -0.59
CA PRO A 37 22.69 14.54 -1.67
C PRO A 37 22.57 13.83 -3.03
N THR A 38 21.98 14.50 -4.00
CA THR A 38 21.86 13.99 -5.38
C THR A 38 23.23 13.87 -6.06
N SER A 39 24.20 14.65 -5.60
CA SER A 39 25.59 14.60 -6.04
C SER A 39 26.51 15.01 -4.89
N PRO A 40 27.63 14.31 -4.66
CA PRO A 40 28.63 14.70 -3.66
C PRO A 40 29.20 16.10 -3.87
N ALA A 41 29.23 16.58 -5.12
CA ALA A 41 29.76 17.90 -5.47
C ALA A 41 28.82 19.06 -5.11
N VAL A 42 27.54 18.82 -4.93
CA VAL A 42 26.53 19.90 -4.75
C VAL A 42 26.30 20.19 -3.27
N GLY A 43 26.70 19.33 -2.39
CA GLY A 43 26.46 19.45 -0.96
C GLY A 43 24.98 19.39 -0.60
N PHE A 44 24.73 19.25 0.68
CA PHE A 44 23.40 19.13 1.20
C PHE A 44 22.63 20.46 1.17
N GLY A 45 21.38 20.47 0.67
CA GLY A 45 20.53 21.66 0.66
C GLY A 45 20.85 22.72 -0.40
N ARG A 46 21.76 22.44 -1.33
CA ARG A 46 22.13 23.37 -2.41
C ARG A 46 21.44 23.12 -3.75
N SER A 47 20.69 22.05 -3.88
CA SER A 47 19.95 21.78 -5.13
C SER A 47 18.71 22.65 -5.21
N THR A 48 18.59 23.46 -6.25
CA THR A 48 17.37 24.25 -6.55
C THR A 48 16.20 23.36 -6.96
N THR A 49 16.45 22.09 -7.26
CA THR A 49 15.43 21.10 -7.67
C THR A 49 15.06 20.15 -6.53
N TRP A 50 15.51 20.38 -5.31
CA TRP A 50 15.26 19.52 -4.16
C TRP A 50 13.77 19.22 -3.94
N ASN A 51 12.92 20.24 -4.03
CA ASN A 51 11.48 20.11 -3.84
C ASN A 51 10.77 19.34 -4.96
N THR A 52 11.36 19.29 -6.15
CA THR A 52 10.79 18.64 -7.32
C THR A 52 11.45 17.28 -7.63
N ASN A 53 12.66 17.09 -7.16
CA ASN A 53 13.44 15.88 -7.40
C ASN A 53 14.22 15.47 -6.16
N THR A 54 13.51 15.09 -5.12
CA THR A 54 14.10 14.57 -3.88
C THR A 54 14.85 13.28 -4.17
N PRO A 55 16.12 13.12 -3.71
CA PRO A 55 16.87 11.90 -3.92
C PRO A 55 16.20 10.71 -3.23
N ASN A 56 16.18 9.58 -3.92
CA ASN A 56 15.72 8.35 -3.32
C ASN A 56 16.67 7.89 -2.20
N PRO A 57 16.17 7.35 -1.09
CA PRO A 57 16.98 6.71 -0.08
C PRO A 57 17.82 5.58 -0.71
N ALA A 58 19.10 5.53 -0.38
CA ALA A 58 19.97 4.45 -0.82
C ALA A 58 20.22 3.48 0.35
N ASP A 59 20.00 2.20 0.10
CA ASP A 59 20.30 1.14 1.07
C ASP A 59 21.75 0.68 0.92
N ASN A 60 22.66 1.54 1.32
CA ASN A 60 24.09 1.26 1.33
C ASN A 60 24.81 2.08 2.41
N PHE A 61 26.08 1.75 2.67
CA PHE A 61 26.92 2.41 3.67
C PHE A 61 27.74 3.60 3.16
N SER A 62 27.61 3.98 1.89
CA SER A 62 28.44 5.00 1.26
C SER A 62 28.34 6.38 1.91
N TYR A 63 27.22 6.67 2.57
CA TYR A 63 26.96 7.95 3.24
C TYR A 63 26.79 7.82 4.75
N ASN A 64 27.42 6.82 5.36
CA ASN A 64 27.24 6.54 6.78
C ASN A 64 27.66 7.73 7.69
N SER A 65 28.75 8.43 7.36
CA SER A 65 29.16 9.65 8.05
C SER A 65 28.11 10.75 7.90
N HIS A 66 27.58 10.92 6.69
CA HIS A 66 26.53 11.91 6.41
C HIS A 66 25.29 11.69 7.27
N TYR A 67 24.83 10.45 7.43
CA TYR A 67 23.69 10.14 8.28
C TYR A 67 23.94 10.47 9.75
N ARG A 68 25.14 10.24 10.25
CA ARG A 68 25.55 10.59 11.62
C ARG A 68 25.61 12.09 11.83
N ASP A 69 26.25 12.80 10.90
CA ASP A 69 26.49 14.24 11.02
C ASP A 69 25.22 15.07 10.83
N THR A 70 24.22 14.54 10.11
CA THR A 70 22.97 15.23 9.82
C THR A 70 21.79 14.76 10.68
N SER A 71 22.03 13.93 11.68
CA SER A 71 20.98 13.41 12.57
C SER A 71 20.40 14.56 13.40
N LEU A 72 19.12 14.89 13.14
CA LEU A 72 18.41 16.00 13.78
C LEU A 72 17.62 15.56 15.01
N PHE A 73 17.20 14.30 15.05
CA PHE A 73 16.32 13.80 16.08
C PHE A 73 16.47 12.28 16.21
N GLY A 74 16.42 11.80 17.44
CA GLY A 74 16.40 10.37 17.76
C GLY A 74 15.34 10.04 18.79
N LYS A 75 14.64 8.93 18.59
CA LYS A 75 13.60 8.46 19.50
C LYS A 75 13.68 6.94 19.68
N LYS A 76 13.57 6.47 20.94
CA LYS A 76 13.35 5.05 21.21
C LYS A 76 11.96 4.66 20.69
N LEU A 77 11.90 3.57 19.92
CA LEU A 77 10.64 3.00 19.43
C LEU A 77 10.00 2.12 20.49
N THR A 78 8.70 2.22 20.59
CA THR A 78 7.85 1.34 21.38
C THR A 78 6.77 0.75 20.48
N SER A 79 6.04 -0.24 20.95
CA SER A 79 4.92 -0.84 20.23
C SER A 79 3.87 0.19 19.76
N SER A 80 3.72 1.30 20.50
CA SER A 80 2.80 2.37 20.12
C SER A 80 3.28 3.24 18.93
N ASN A 81 4.57 3.21 18.61
CA ASN A 81 5.16 4.01 17.53
C ASN A 81 5.17 3.29 16.17
N VAL A 82 4.94 2.00 16.16
CA VAL A 82 4.96 1.19 14.94
C VAL A 82 3.54 0.77 14.60
N ARG A 83 3.11 1.06 13.38
CA ARG A 83 1.79 0.74 12.85
C ARG A 83 1.92 0.07 11.51
N ARG A 84 1.09 -0.94 11.29
CA ARG A 84 0.86 -1.46 9.94
C ARG A 84 -0.12 -0.54 9.24
N VAL A 85 0.20 -0.19 8.02
CA VAL A 85 -0.64 0.67 7.19
C VAL A 85 -0.94 -0.02 5.88
N ILE A 86 -2.11 0.28 5.31
CA ILE A 86 -2.50 -0.13 3.97
C ILE A 86 -2.76 1.11 3.12
N LYS A 87 -2.63 1.00 1.82
CA LYS A 87 -2.94 2.10 0.92
C LYS A 87 -4.42 2.46 1.05
N LYS A 88 -4.73 3.72 1.37
CA LYS A 88 -6.11 4.21 1.38
C LYS A 88 -6.60 4.34 -0.06
N ARG A 89 -7.72 3.69 -0.37
CA ARG A 89 -8.42 3.75 -1.66
C ARG A 89 -9.83 4.24 -1.42
N THR A 90 -10.08 5.52 -1.64
CA THR A 90 -11.42 6.09 -1.48
C THR A 90 -12.28 5.69 -2.67
N TRP A 91 -13.52 5.23 -2.41
CA TRP A 91 -14.48 4.99 -3.47
C TRP A 91 -14.79 6.30 -4.22
N THR A 92 -14.83 6.20 -5.52
CA THR A 92 -15.14 7.33 -6.40
C THR A 92 -16.09 6.83 -7.49
N GLN A 93 -17.12 7.59 -7.77
CA GLN A 93 -18.07 7.29 -8.84
C GLN A 93 -17.38 7.32 -10.21
N ASP A 94 -17.89 6.54 -11.16
CA ASP A 94 -17.38 6.40 -12.53
C ASP A 94 -15.96 5.82 -12.66
N VAL A 95 -15.41 5.27 -11.58
CA VAL A 95 -14.11 4.58 -11.58
C VAL A 95 -14.34 3.07 -11.75
N ARG A 96 -13.41 2.43 -12.44
CA ARG A 96 -13.33 0.97 -12.54
C ARG A 96 -12.42 0.43 -11.47
N TYR A 97 -12.90 -0.61 -10.76
CA TYR A 97 -12.13 -1.29 -9.72
C TYR A 97 -11.84 -2.73 -10.12
N ASP A 98 -10.73 -3.25 -9.64
CA ASP A 98 -10.43 -4.66 -9.72
C ASP A 98 -11.37 -5.46 -8.81
N MET A 99 -11.58 -6.72 -9.13
CA MET A 99 -12.21 -7.63 -8.16
C MET A 99 -11.15 -8.47 -7.43
N TYR A 100 -11.52 -9.02 -6.30
CA TYR A 100 -10.65 -9.89 -5.51
C TYR A 100 -10.42 -11.22 -6.24
N ARG A 101 -9.26 -11.36 -6.87
CA ARG A 101 -8.84 -12.55 -7.64
C ARG A 101 -7.38 -12.86 -7.39
N HIS A 102 -7.05 -14.14 -7.40
CA HIS A 102 -5.66 -14.61 -7.20
C HIS A 102 -4.83 -14.65 -8.50
N ASP A 103 -5.47 -14.58 -9.65
CA ASP A 103 -4.92 -14.88 -10.99
C ASP A 103 -4.57 -13.64 -11.81
N TYR A 104 -4.29 -12.51 -11.17
CA TYR A 104 -3.77 -11.33 -11.85
C TYR A 104 -2.35 -11.56 -12.35
N GLY A 105 -2.06 -11.06 -13.56
CA GLY A 105 -0.77 -11.17 -14.22
C GLY A 105 -0.66 -10.30 -15.47
N ASP A 106 0.38 -10.56 -16.25
CA ASP A 106 0.65 -9.83 -17.48
C ASP A 106 -0.12 -10.35 -18.72
N GLY A 107 -0.97 -11.34 -18.53
CA GLY A 107 -1.72 -11.99 -19.61
C GLY A 107 -0.96 -13.11 -20.34
N ALA A 108 0.30 -13.34 -20.01
CA ALA A 108 1.13 -14.28 -20.77
C ALA A 108 0.79 -15.76 -20.54
N GLN A 109 0.01 -16.12 -19.52
CA GLN A 109 -0.32 -17.51 -19.17
C GLN A 109 -1.77 -17.67 -18.70
N ASN A 110 -2.74 -17.24 -19.46
CA ASN A 110 -4.16 -17.30 -19.08
C ASN A 110 -4.50 -16.57 -17.77
N VAL A 111 -3.66 -15.64 -17.36
CA VAL A 111 -3.89 -14.78 -16.19
C VAL A 111 -4.78 -13.61 -16.56
N GLN A 112 -5.60 -13.19 -15.62
CA GLN A 112 -6.52 -12.09 -15.83
C GLN A 112 -5.80 -10.75 -15.72
N ALA A 113 -5.94 -9.89 -16.73
CA ALA A 113 -5.48 -8.51 -16.63
C ALA A 113 -6.32 -7.75 -15.60
N SER A 114 -5.67 -6.94 -14.78
CA SER A 114 -6.34 -6.03 -13.84
C SER A 114 -6.64 -4.69 -14.48
N VAL A 115 -7.68 -4.00 -14.00
CA VAL A 115 -8.00 -2.63 -14.42
C VAL A 115 -6.92 -1.65 -13.97
N SER A 116 -6.35 -1.88 -12.79
CA SER A 116 -5.25 -1.08 -12.23
C SER A 116 -3.88 -1.42 -12.82
N LYS A 117 -3.81 -2.35 -13.78
CA LYS A 117 -2.57 -2.90 -14.36
C LYS A 117 -1.67 -3.59 -13.33
N ALA A 118 -2.23 -4.07 -12.25
CA ALA A 118 -1.51 -4.83 -11.26
C ALA A 118 -1.18 -6.23 -11.80
N LEU A 119 0.03 -6.70 -11.55
CA LEU A 119 0.48 -8.04 -11.92
C LEU A 119 0.23 -9.08 -10.83
N ARG A 120 -0.33 -8.66 -9.70
CA ARG A 120 -0.62 -9.51 -8.55
C ARG A 120 -1.68 -8.87 -7.66
N LEU A 121 -2.37 -9.69 -6.87
CA LEU A 121 -3.47 -9.25 -6.03
C LEU A 121 -3.10 -8.11 -5.06
N TYR A 122 -1.92 -8.15 -4.44
CA TYR A 122 -1.51 -7.15 -3.44
C TYR A 122 -1.41 -5.71 -3.99
N ASP A 123 -1.20 -5.58 -5.29
CA ASP A 123 -1.10 -4.27 -5.95
C ASP A 123 -2.43 -3.83 -6.58
N ALA A 124 -3.40 -4.73 -6.71
CA ALA A 124 -4.68 -4.49 -7.38
C ALA A 124 -5.63 -3.62 -6.54
N ASP A 125 -6.49 -2.87 -7.22
CA ASP A 125 -7.42 -1.91 -6.61
C ASP A 125 -8.78 -2.56 -6.29
N TYR A 126 -8.76 -3.66 -5.51
CA TYR A 126 -9.95 -4.49 -5.23
C TYR A 126 -10.68 -4.12 -3.92
N TYR A 127 -10.23 -3.15 -3.18
CA TYR A 127 -10.89 -2.68 -1.96
C TYR A 127 -11.03 -1.17 -1.94
N VAL A 128 -12.05 -0.68 -1.28
CA VAL A 128 -12.32 0.75 -1.16
C VAL A 128 -12.79 1.11 0.25
N ILE A 129 -12.60 2.37 0.61
CA ILE A 129 -13.23 2.98 1.78
C ILE A 129 -14.24 4.04 1.31
N ASN A 130 -15.45 4.02 1.87
CA ASN A 130 -16.45 5.02 1.57
C ASN A 130 -16.34 6.25 2.50
N LYS A 131 -17.23 7.23 2.32
CA LYS A 131 -17.27 8.47 3.13
C LYS A 131 -17.56 8.23 4.62
N ASP A 132 -18.25 7.12 4.95
CA ASP A 132 -18.60 6.74 6.32
C ASP A 132 -17.49 5.88 6.97
N PHE A 133 -16.27 5.88 6.44
CA PHE A 133 -15.14 5.07 6.89
C PHE A 133 -15.37 3.57 6.88
N ARG A 134 -16.31 3.09 6.07
CA ARG A 134 -16.58 1.66 5.88
C ARG A 134 -15.70 1.12 4.77
N VAL A 135 -15.09 -0.03 5.03
CA VAL A 135 -14.18 -0.71 4.08
C VAL A 135 -14.92 -1.86 3.42
N TYR A 136 -14.80 -1.92 2.10
CA TYR A 136 -15.43 -2.92 1.26
C TYR A 136 -14.40 -3.59 0.36
N ILE A 137 -14.64 -4.88 0.09
CA ILE A 137 -13.90 -5.65 -0.91
C ILE A 137 -14.80 -5.89 -2.13
N CYS A 138 -14.26 -5.70 -3.32
CA CYS A 138 -14.93 -5.95 -4.57
C CYS A 138 -14.91 -7.45 -4.90
N ILE A 139 -16.08 -8.08 -4.93
CA ILE A 139 -16.23 -9.49 -5.28
C ILE A 139 -16.54 -9.65 -6.76
N GLU A 140 -17.34 -8.76 -7.32
CA GLU A 140 -17.66 -8.70 -8.74
C GLU A 140 -17.63 -7.24 -9.21
N ASN A 141 -17.14 -7.01 -10.42
CA ASN A 141 -16.99 -5.68 -11.02
C ASN A 141 -17.74 -5.53 -12.36
N GLY A 142 -18.77 -6.35 -12.56
CA GLY A 142 -19.56 -6.34 -13.78
C GLY A 142 -18.85 -6.85 -15.03
N SER A 143 -17.62 -7.40 -14.89
CA SER A 143 -16.93 -8.04 -16.01
C SER A 143 -17.51 -9.44 -16.27
N THR A 144 -17.57 -9.81 -17.54
CA THR A 144 -17.78 -11.19 -17.99
C THR A 144 -16.63 -11.56 -18.89
N GLY A 145 -16.51 -12.84 -19.28
CA GLY A 145 -15.41 -13.30 -20.13
C GLY A 145 -15.19 -12.50 -21.44
N SER A 146 -16.18 -11.69 -21.87
CA SER A 146 -16.14 -10.86 -23.08
C SER A 146 -16.38 -9.39 -22.81
N ILE A 147 -16.67 -8.99 -21.57
CA ILE A 147 -17.03 -7.62 -21.20
C ILE A 147 -16.03 -7.11 -20.19
N ASP A 148 -15.40 -5.98 -20.49
CA ASP A 148 -14.53 -5.27 -19.56
C ASP A 148 -15.24 -4.89 -18.27
N PRO A 149 -14.52 -4.73 -17.17
CA PRO A 149 -15.07 -4.22 -15.91
C PRO A 149 -15.86 -2.94 -16.14
N GLN A 150 -17.06 -2.88 -15.55
CA GLN A 150 -17.91 -1.70 -15.65
C GLN A 150 -17.40 -0.59 -14.72
N LYS A 151 -17.89 0.62 -14.90
CA LYS A 151 -17.67 1.72 -13.95
C LYS A 151 -18.58 1.54 -12.74
N SER A 152 -18.05 1.71 -11.54
CA SER A 152 -18.84 1.70 -10.33
C SER A 152 -19.67 2.98 -10.22
N LEU A 153 -20.98 2.85 -10.20
CA LEU A 153 -21.91 3.99 -10.17
C LEU A 153 -22.51 4.21 -8.79
N ASN A 154 -22.59 3.15 -7.98
CA ASN A 154 -23.28 3.16 -6.71
C ASN A 154 -22.29 2.98 -5.56
N GLU A 155 -22.23 3.98 -4.65
CA GLU A 155 -21.40 3.87 -3.44
C GLU A 155 -21.91 2.73 -2.55
N PRO A 156 -21.04 1.80 -2.10
CA PRO A 156 -21.44 0.78 -1.15
C PRO A 156 -21.68 1.40 0.23
N ILE A 157 -22.87 1.16 0.80
CA ILE A 157 -23.27 1.74 2.10
C ILE A 157 -23.77 0.71 3.12
N HIS A 158 -23.97 -0.55 2.70
CA HIS A 158 -24.49 -1.61 3.58
C HIS A 158 -23.44 -2.06 4.60
N THR A 159 -23.91 -2.58 5.73
CA THR A 159 -23.07 -3.13 6.82
C THR A 159 -23.37 -4.59 7.14
N GLY A 160 -24.26 -5.21 6.38
CA GLY A 160 -24.61 -6.62 6.54
C GLY A 160 -23.42 -7.53 6.18
N VAL A 161 -23.33 -8.67 6.84
CA VAL A 161 -22.27 -9.67 6.61
C VAL A 161 -22.42 -10.42 5.27
N GLY A 162 -23.62 -10.41 4.68
CA GLY A 162 -23.89 -10.98 3.37
C GLY A 162 -23.33 -10.13 2.23
N ILE A 163 -23.22 -10.73 1.07
CA ILE A 163 -22.86 -10.02 -0.16
C ILE A 163 -24.18 -9.66 -0.85
N PRO A 164 -24.52 -8.37 -1.00
CA PRO A 164 -25.72 -7.96 -1.72
C PRO A 164 -25.72 -8.46 -3.16
N ASN A 165 -26.88 -8.50 -3.79
CA ASN A 165 -26.99 -8.70 -5.22
C ASN A 165 -26.27 -7.57 -5.96
N ALA A 166 -25.79 -7.86 -7.16
CA ALA A 166 -25.14 -6.87 -8.01
C ALA A 166 -26.09 -5.69 -8.25
N GLY A 167 -25.56 -4.47 -8.15
CA GLY A 167 -26.24 -3.26 -8.56
C GLY A 167 -26.41 -3.17 -10.07
N SER A 168 -27.01 -2.09 -10.56
CA SER A 168 -27.17 -1.83 -12.01
C SER A 168 -25.82 -1.71 -12.75
N ASP A 169 -24.75 -1.45 -12.03
CA ASP A 169 -23.37 -1.36 -12.52
C ASP A 169 -22.64 -2.71 -12.49
N GLY A 170 -23.29 -3.77 -12.03
CA GLY A 170 -22.70 -5.12 -11.94
C GLY A 170 -21.72 -5.30 -10.78
N TYR A 171 -21.52 -4.27 -9.94
CA TYR A 171 -20.65 -4.39 -8.79
C TYR A 171 -21.31 -5.11 -7.62
N ARG A 172 -20.52 -5.99 -6.98
CA ARG A 172 -20.88 -6.61 -5.70
C ARG A 172 -19.79 -6.34 -4.69
N TRP A 173 -20.12 -5.55 -3.69
CA TRP A 173 -19.22 -5.16 -2.62
C TRP A 173 -19.55 -5.95 -1.36
N LYS A 174 -18.54 -6.53 -0.73
CA LYS A 174 -18.67 -7.15 0.59
C LYS A 174 -18.14 -6.18 1.63
N TYR A 175 -18.97 -5.86 2.62
CA TYR A 175 -18.54 -5.10 3.79
C TYR A 175 -17.53 -5.91 4.62
N LEU A 176 -16.46 -5.28 5.07
CA LEU A 176 -15.45 -5.87 5.93
C LEU A 176 -15.53 -5.32 7.35
N PHE A 177 -15.33 -4.03 7.51
CA PHE A 177 -15.35 -3.34 8.81
C PHE A 177 -15.48 -1.82 8.62
N THR A 178 -15.73 -1.13 9.74
CA THR A 178 -15.72 0.33 9.81
C THR A 178 -14.50 0.78 10.60
N ILE A 179 -13.77 1.76 10.09
CA ILE A 179 -12.66 2.39 10.80
C ILE A 179 -13.26 3.44 11.74
N SER A 180 -13.14 3.23 13.04
CA SER A 180 -13.52 4.25 14.01
C SER A 180 -12.51 5.39 13.96
N PRO A 181 -12.94 6.65 13.80
CA PRO A 181 -12.05 7.77 14.00
C PRO A 181 -11.57 7.77 15.46
N SER A 182 -10.25 7.88 15.65
CA SER A 182 -9.60 7.98 16.96
C SER A 182 -9.53 9.43 17.39
#